data_a6542dee701fdf6f18dd2f2607842188
#
_entry.id   a6542dee701fdf6f18dd2f2607842188
#
_cell.length_a   1.000
_cell.length_b   1.000
_cell.length_c   1.000
_cell.angle_alpha   90.00
_cell.angle_beta   90.00
_cell.angle_gamma   90.00
#
_symmetry.space_group_name_H-M   'P 1'
#
loop_
_entity.id
_entity.type
_entity.pdbx_description
1 polymer ?
#
loop_
_entity_poly.entity_id
_entity_poly.type
_entity_poly.pdbx_seq_one_letter_code
_entity_poly.pdbx_strand_id
1 'polypeptide(L)'
;MRCPNCSSLDTQVKDSRPTEDSATIRRRRVCLSCNFRFTTFERVQLRELLVIKRNGRRVPFDRDKLMRSLSIALRKRPVEPEHVEQMVSEIVRELESLGESEVTSETIGETVMEHLRGLDDVAYVRFASVYRNFREPKDFEQALAELSGEDEPKPEPTKPVPTKPKIVAQK
;
A
#
# COMPACT_ATOMS: atom_id res chain seq x y z
N MET A 1 -21.78 -1.19 -17.22
CA MET A 1 -20.36 -0.77 -17.12
C MET A 1 -19.87 -0.51 -18.53
N ARG A 2 -19.11 0.57 -18.77
CA ARG A 2 -18.60 0.92 -20.11
C ARG A 2 -17.41 0.04 -20.51
N CYS A 3 -17.37 -0.31 -21.80
CA CYS A 3 -16.22 -0.98 -22.38
C CYS A 3 -14.98 -0.05 -22.37
N PRO A 4 -13.80 -0.47 -21.86
CA PRO A 4 -12.60 0.38 -21.84
C PRO A 4 -12.01 0.62 -23.24
N ASN A 5 -12.38 -0.20 -24.25
CA ASN A 5 -11.87 -0.06 -25.61
C ASN A 5 -12.76 0.85 -26.49
N CYS A 6 -14.08 0.66 -26.49
CA CYS A 6 -14.99 1.39 -27.40
C CYS A 6 -16.03 2.24 -26.68
N SER A 7 -16.00 2.30 -25.35
CA SER A 7 -16.94 3.06 -24.50
C SER A 7 -18.42 2.62 -24.61
N SER A 8 -18.74 1.56 -25.33
CA SER A 8 -20.09 0.99 -25.41
C SER A 8 -20.56 0.56 -24.01
N LEU A 9 -21.86 0.73 -23.72
CA LEU A 9 -22.49 0.25 -22.50
C LEU A 9 -22.90 -1.23 -22.59
N ASP A 10 -22.88 -1.79 -23.79
CA ASP A 10 -23.33 -3.14 -24.06
C ASP A 10 -22.21 -4.14 -23.72
N THR A 11 -22.16 -4.53 -22.47
CA THR A 11 -21.17 -5.48 -21.95
C THR A 11 -21.85 -6.59 -21.18
N GLN A 12 -21.41 -7.83 -21.40
CA GLN A 12 -21.94 -9.03 -20.76
C GLN A 12 -20.90 -9.68 -19.84
N VAL A 13 -21.34 -10.17 -18.68
CA VAL A 13 -20.53 -11.03 -17.80
C VAL A 13 -20.56 -12.45 -18.37
N LYS A 14 -19.38 -13.04 -18.61
CA LYS A 14 -19.22 -14.42 -19.06
C LYS A 14 -18.90 -15.38 -17.91
N ASP A 15 -18.20 -14.90 -16.91
CA ASP A 15 -17.79 -15.71 -15.76
C ASP A 15 -17.71 -14.81 -14.50
N SER A 16 -18.10 -15.37 -13.36
CA SER A 16 -18.04 -14.71 -12.05
C SER A 16 -17.51 -15.70 -11.04
N ARG A 17 -16.41 -15.36 -10.37
CA ARG A 17 -15.83 -16.21 -9.33
C ARG A 17 -15.44 -15.36 -8.13
N PRO A 18 -15.68 -15.84 -6.90
CA PRO A 18 -15.06 -15.23 -5.71
C PRO A 18 -13.55 -15.38 -5.81
N THR A 19 -12.83 -14.44 -5.23
CA THR A 19 -11.40 -14.57 -4.94
C THR A 19 -11.21 -15.53 -3.76
N GLU A 20 -9.99 -16.00 -3.52
CA GLU A 20 -9.68 -16.97 -2.46
C GLU A 20 -10.11 -16.47 -1.07
N ASP A 21 -10.00 -15.17 -0.84
CA ASP A 21 -10.43 -14.50 0.39
C ASP A 21 -11.96 -14.32 0.51
N SER A 22 -12.72 -14.69 -0.54
CA SER A 22 -14.17 -14.51 -0.66
C SER A 22 -14.68 -13.07 -0.48
N ALA A 23 -13.79 -12.09 -0.30
CA ALA A 23 -14.13 -10.68 -0.08
C ALA A 23 -14.33 -9.89 -1.39
N THR A 24 -13.93 -10.47 -2.51
CA THR A 24 -13.99 -9.84 -3.83
C THR A 24 -14.59 -10.81 -4.85
N ILE A 25 -15.42 -10.31 -5.76
CA ILE A 25 -15.91 -11.08 -6.89
C ILE A 25 -15.18 -10.62 -8.16
N ARG A 26 -14.44 -11.53 -8.77
CA ARG A 26 -13.80 -11.34 -10.07
C ARG A 26 -14.79 -11.68 -11.17
N ARG A 27 -15.05 -10.74 -12.10
CA ARG A 27 -15.94 -10.95 -13.24
C ARG A 27 -15.20 -10.77 -14.55
N ARG A 28 -15.25 -11.80 -15.41
CA ARG A 28 -14.81 -11.71 -16.80
C ARG A 28 -15.93 -11.19 -17.66
N ARG A 29 -15.69 -10.12 -18.38
CA ARG A 29 -16.65 -9.44 -19.24
C ARG A 29 -16.23 -9.45 -20.70
N VAL A 30 -17.22 -9.37 -21.59
CA VAL A 30 -17.04 -9.16 -23.02
C VAL A 30 -17.92 -8.00 -23.46
N CYS A 31 -17.37 -7.13 -24.29
CA CYS A 31 -18.16 -6.11 -24.98
C CYS A 31 -18.84 -6.74 -26.19
N LEU A 32 -20.15 -6.58 -26.33
CA LEU A 32 -20.88 -7.13 -27.46
C LEU A 32 -20.67 -6.31 -28.75
N SER A 33 -20.27 -5.04 -28.62
CA SER A 33 -20.03 -4.16 -29.78
C SER A 33 -18.64 -4.37 -30.42
N CYS A 34 -17.57 -4.64 -29.64
CA CYS A 34 -16.22 -4.76 -30.18
C CYS A 34 -15.50 -6.06 -29.79
N ASN A 35 -16.17 -6.99 -29.11
CA ASN A 35 -15.64 -8.26 -28.62
C ASN A 35 -14.43 -8.15 -27.67
N PHE A 36 -14.11 -6.94 -27.19
CA PHE A 36 -13.04 -6.76 -26.23
C PHE A 36 -13.37 -7.45 -24.90
N ARG A 37 -12.40 -8.22 -24.38
CA ARG A 37 -12.54 -8.94 -23.12
C ARG A 37 -11.78 -8.18 -22.03
N PHE A 38 -12.42 -8.00 -20.87
CA PHE A 38 -11.83 -7.33 -19.72
C PHE A 38 -12.33 -7.94 -18.42
N THR A 39 -11.57 -7.73 -17.38
CA THR A 39 -11.88 -8.22 -16.02
C THR A 39 -12.29 -7.04 -15.15
N THR A 40 -13.28 -7.26 -14.29
CA THR A 40 -13.68 -6.30 -13.25
C THR A 40 -13.73 -7.00 -11.91
N PHE A 41 -13.47 -6.24 -10.86
CA PHE A 41 -13.55 -6.68 -9.48
C PHE A 41 -14.66 -5.92 -8.78
N GLU A 42 -15.53 -6.65 -8.07
CA GLU A 42 -16.57 -6.10 -7.21
C GLU A 42 -16.23 -6.45 -5.76
N ARG A 43 -16.22 -5.44 -4.91
CA ARG A 43 -15.85 -5.57 -3.50
C ARG A 43 -16.67 -4.62 -2.63
N VAL A 44 -16.81 -4.96 -1.36
CA VAL A 44 -17.45 -4.08 -0.39
C VAL A 44 -16.49 -2.94 -0.05
N GLN A 45 -16.99 -1.71 -0.09
CA GLN A 45 -16.30 -0.54 0.43
C GLN A 45 -16.98 -0.13 1.75
N LEU A 46 -16.31 -0.34 2.88
CA LEU A 46 -16.93 -0.18 4.18
C LEU A 46 -16.89 1.26 4.71
N ARG A 47 -15.79 2.01 4.52
CA ARG A 47 -15.63 3.40 4.99
C ARG A 47 -14.76 4.20 4.02
N GLU A 48 -14.95 5.52 4.02
CA GLU A 48 -13.97 6.44 3.44
C GLU A 48 -12.79 6.58 4.40
N LEU A 49 -11.66 5.98 4.04
CA LEU A 49 -10.41 6.12 4.76
C LEU A 49 -9.66 7.33 4.20
N LEU A 50 -9.28 8.26 5.06
CA LEU A 50 -8.48 9.43 4.68
C LEU A 50 -7.00 9.18 4.99
N VAL A 51 -6.15 9.61 4.07
CA VAL A 51 -4.69 9.53 4.22
C VAL A 51 -4.13 10.90 4.56
N ILE A 52 -3.47 11.01 5.72
CA ILE A 52 -2.70 12.18 6.11
C ILE A 52 -1.33 12.09 5.45
N LYS A 53 -1.02 13.02 4.56
CA LYS A 53 0.29 13.13 3.90
C LYS A 53 1.32 13.80 4.83
N ARG A 54 2.62 13.62 4.56
CA ARG A 54 3.72 14.26 5.30
C ARG A 54 3.58 15.79 5.44
N ASN A 55 2.91 16.43 4.49
CA ASN A 55 2.63 17.87 4.53
C ASN A 55 1.30 18.24 5.23
N GLY A 56 0.68 17.31 5.93
CA GLY A 56 -0.59 17.51 6.66
C GLY A 56 -1.85 17.47 5.78
N ARG A 57 -1.73 17.35 4.44
CA ARG A 57 -2.92 17.26 3.57
C ARG A 57 -3.65 15.94 3.80
N ARG A 58 -4.98 16.01 3.87
CA ARG A 58 -5.87 14.86 3.89
C ARG A 58 -6.37 14.57 2.48
N VAL A 59 -6.26 13.34 2.05
CA VAL A 59 -6.74 12.87 0.75
C VAL A 59 -7.42 11.51 0.92
N PRO A 60 -8.45 11.18 0.14
CA PRO A 60 -9.04 9.86 0.18
C PRO A 60 -7.98 8.78 -0.09
N PHE A 61 -8.13 7.63 0.57
CA PHE A 61 -7.30 6.46 0.29
C PHE A 61 -7.62 5.95 -1.12
N ASP A 62 -6.58 5.76 -1.92
CA ASP A 62 -6.67 5.27 -3.29
C ASP A 62 -6.05 3.87 -3.39
N ARG A 63 -6.92 2.86 -3.41
CA ARG A 63 -6.52 1.45 -3.53
C ARG A 63 -5.78 1.17 -4.84
N ASP A 64 -6.20 1.80 -5.94
CA ASP A 64 -5.57 1.59 -7.24
C ASP A 64 -4.14 2.19 -7.26
N LYS A 65 -3.92 3.25 -6.49
CA LYS A 65 -2.57 3.79 -6.28
C LYS A 65 -1.70 2.82 -5.50
N LEU A 66 -2.23 2.19 -4.44
CA LEU A 66 -1.54 1.15 -3.69
C LEU A 66 -1.20 -0.03 -4.61
N MET A 67 -2.17 -0.53 -5.36
CA MET A 67 -1.99 -1.60 -6.34
C MET A 67 -0.88 -1.28 -7.36
N ARG A 68 -0.88 -0.06 -7.92
CA ARG A 68 0.16 0.37 -8.87
C ARG A 68 1.55 0.40 -8.23
N SER A 69 1.68 0.89 -7.00
CA SER A 69 2.98 0.95 -6.31
C SER A 69 3.55 -0.44 -6.03
N LEU A 70 2.70 -1.38 -5.60
CA LEU A 70 3.07 -2.78 -5.42
C LEU A 70 3.45 -3.47 -6.74
N SER A 71 2.67 -3.25 -7.80
CA SER A 71 2.97 -3.79 -9.13
C SER A 71 4.32 -3.31 -9.67
N ILE A 72 4.73 -2.07 -9.35
CA ILE A 72 6.04 -1.54 -9.72
C ILE A 72 7.15 -2.24 -8.92
N ALA A 73 6.97 -2.40 -7.60
CA ALA A 73 7.94 -3.07 -6.74
C ALA A 73 8.13 -4.55 -7.14
N LEU A 74 7.04 -5.23 -7.45
CA LEU A 74 6.99 -6.65 -7.84
C LEU A 74 7.28 -6.90 -9.33
N ARG A 75 7.60 -5.87 -10.09
CA ARG A 75 7.85 -6.02 -11.53
C ARG A 75 8.97 -7.04 -11.81
N LYS A 76 8.70 -8.03 -12.67
CA LYS A 76 9.60 -9.15 -13.01
C LYS A 76 9.93 -10.06 -11.82
N ARG A 77 9.10 -10.08 -10.80
CA ARG A 77 9.18 -11.09 -9.73
C ARG A 77 8.18 -12.22 -10.02
N PRO A 78 8.47 -13.46 -9.57
CA PRO A 78 7.62 -14.63 -9.79
C PRO A 78 6.43 -14.61 -8.81
N VAL A 79 5.64 -13.53 -8.82
CA VAL A 79 4.46 -13.35 -7.98
C VAL A 79 3.24 -13.20 -8.88
N GLU A 80 2.27 -14.07 -8.69
CA GLU A 80 1.04 -14.07 -9.48
C GLU A 80 0.19 -12.82 -9.20
N PRO A 81 -0.48 -12.26 -10.22
CA PRO A 81 -1.33 -11.07 -10.04
C PRO A 81 -2.43 -11.26 -9.01
N GLU A 82 -2.95 -12.47 -8.86
CA GLU A 82 -3.94 -12.82 -7.86
C GLU A 82 -3.40 -12.61 -6.42
N HIS A 83 -2.16 -12.99 -6.14
CA HIS A 83 -1.51 -12.76 -4.84
C HIS A 83 -1.35 -11.27 -4.53
N VAL A 84 -1.05 -10.45 -5.55
CA VAL A 84 -0.94 -8.99 -5.36
C VAL A 84 -2.30 -8.38 -5.01
N GLU A 85 -3.39 -8.83 -5.68
CA GLU A 85 -4.75 -8.40 -5.34
C GLU A 85 -5.16 -8.81 -3.93
N GLN A 86 -4.80 -10.02 -3.52
CA GLN A 86 -5.06 -10.53 -2.18
C GLN A 86 -4.32 -9.70 -1.13
N MET A 87 -3.01 -9.49 -1.28
CA MET A 87 -2.19 -8.65 -0.40
C MET A 87 -2.77 -7.24 -0.26
N VAL A 88 -3.17 -6.59 -1.36
CA VAL A 88 -3.82 -5.26 -1.31
C VAL A 88 -5.12 -5.32 -0.50
N SER A 89 -5.90 -6.39 -0.63
CA SER A 89 -7.16 -6.55 0.12
C SER A 89 -6.88 -6.75 1.62
N GLU A 90 -5.83 -7.49 1.97
CA GLU A 90 -5.38 -7.70 3.36
C GLU A 90 -4.90 -6.40 3.98
N ILE A 91 -4.04 -5.63 3.29
CA ILE A 91 -3.56 -4.32 3.73
C ILE A 91 -4.75 -3.37 3.98
N VAL A 92 -5.70 -3.29 3.06
CA VAL A 92 -6.88 -2.43 3.22
C VAL A 92 -7.69 -2.84 4.44
N ARG A 93 -7.92 -4.13 4.64
CA ARG A 93 -8.64 -4.66 5.80
C ARG A 93 -7.91 -4.35 7.11
N GLU A 94 -6.59 -4.47 7.13
CA GLU A 94 -5.76 -4.14 8.27
C GLU A 94 -5.89 -2.65 8.63
N LEU A 95 -5.74 -1.75 7.65
CA LEU A 95 -5.91 -0.31 7.85
C LEU A 95 -7.32 0.05 8.33
N GLU A 96 -8.36 -0.61 7.82
CA GLU A 96 -9.74 -0.42 8.28
C GLU A 96 -9.96 -0.97 9.71
N SER A 97 -9.24 -2.03 10.08
CA SER A 97 -9.33 -2.65 11.42
C SER A 97 -8.76 -1.78 12.53
N LEU A 98 -7.88 -0.81 12.20
CA LEU A 98 -7.40 0.19 13.16
C LEU A 98 -8.55 1.04 13.75
N GLY A 99 -9.73 1.02 13.10
CA GLY A 99 -10.93 1.70 13.59
C GLY A 99 -10.90 3.22 13.42
N GLU A 100 -9.81 3.76 12.89
CA GLU A 100 -9.64 5.18 12.63
C GLU A 100 -10.16 5.54 11.23
N SER A 101 -10.74 6.73 11.09
CA SER A 101 -11.16 7.28 9.79
C SER A 101 -9.99 7.92 9.01
N GLU A 102 -8.86 8.15 9.68
CA GLU A 102 -7.67 8.76 9.15
C GLU A 102 -6.44 7.90 9.45
N VAL A 103 -5.59 7.65 8.45
CA VAL A 103 -4.31 6.94 8.60
C VAL A 103 -3.20 7.78 8.02
N THR A 104 -1.99 7.67 8.58
CA THR A 104 -0.85 8.40 8.02
C THR A 104 -0.28 7.66 6.80
N SER A 105 0.39 8.40 5.93
CA SER A 105 1.12 7.77 4.81
C SER A 105 2.27 6.88 5.31
N GLU A 106 2.79 7.17 6.50
CA GLU A 106 3.81 6.38 7.20
C GLU A 106 3.25 5.01 7.59
N THR A 107 2.12 4.97 8.28
CA THR A 107 1.45 3.71 8.67
C THR A 107 1.19 2.83 7.45
N ILE A 108 0.63 3.40 6.36
CA ILE A 108 0.40 2.65 5.12
C ILE A 108 1.70 2.06 4.58
N GLY A 109 2.77 2.84 4.56
CA GLY A 109 4.06 2.40 4.05
C GLY A 109 4.68 1.28 4.90
N GLU A 110 4.58 1.36 6.22
CA GLU A 110 5.05 0.33 7.14
C GLU A 110 4.27 -0.97 6.95
N THR A 111 2.93 -0.91 6.91
CA THR A 111 2.09 -2.09 6.64
C THR A 111 2.47 -2.74 5.31
N VAL A 112 2.65 -1.95 4.24
CA VAL A 112 3.09 -2.47 2.93
C VAL A 112 4.44 -3.16 3.02
N MET A 113 5.39 -2.58 3.74
CA MET A 113 6.73 -3.15 3.90
C MET A 113 6.70 -4.47 4.67
N GLU A 114 5.86 -4.59 5.70
CA GLU A 114 5.67 -5.85 6.43
C GLU A 114 5.16 -6.97 5.52
N HIS A 115 4.14 -6.70 4.72
CA HIS A 115 3.62 -7.67 3.75
C HIS A 115 4.65 -8.05 2.67
N LEU A 116 5.45 -7.09 2.19
CA LEU A 116 6.50 -7.37 1.19
C LEU A 116 7.65 -8.17 1.78
N ARG A 117 8.03 -7.97 3.05
CA ARG A 117 9.08 -8.74 3.75
C ARG A 117 8.75 -10.23 3.77
N GLY A 118 7.49 -10.60 3.96
CA GLY A 118 7.04 -12.00 3.94
C GLY A 118 6.90 -12.59 2.55
N LEU A 119 6.90 -11.76 1.49
CA LEU A 119 6.62 -12.19 0.13
C LEU A 119 7.85 -12.20 -0.78
N ASP A 120 8.64 -11.11 -0.81
CA ASP A 120 9.75 -10.96 -1.74
C ASP A 120 10.72 -9.83 -1.30
N ASP A 121 11.93 -10.22 -0.93
CA ASP A 121 12.96 -9.29 -0.41
C ASP A 121 13.36 -8.21 -1.42
N VAL A 122 13.41 -8.55 -2.71
CA VAL A 122 13.76 -7.58 -3.77
C VAL A 122 12.66 -6.53 -3.92
N ALA A 123 11.39 -6.95 -3.85
CA ALA A 123 10.28 -6.01 -3.89
C ALA A 123 10.24 -5.14 -2.63
N TYR A 124 10.57 -5.70 -1.46
CA TYR A 124 10.73 -4.94 -0.23
C TYR A 124 11.75 -3.82 -0.38
N VAL A 125 12.99 -4.11 -0.82
CA VAL A 125 14.05 -3.12 -1.00
C VAL A 125 13.66 -2.05 -2.02
N ARG A 126 13.03 -2.45 -3.13
CA ARG A 126 12.53 -1.50 -4.15
C ARG A 126 11.48 -0.56 -3.60
N PHE A 127 10.51 -1.09 -2.85
CA PHE A 127 9.48 -0.27 -2.24
C PHE A 127 10.06 0.66 -1.18
N ALA A 128 10.91 0.14 -0.30
CA ALA A 128 11.59 0.88 0.75
C ALA A 128 12.42 2.05 0.18
N SER A 129 13.13 1.84 -0.94
CA SER A 129 13.97 2.87 -1.55
C SER A 129 13.18 4.10 -1.97
N VAL A 130 11.95 3.91 -2.49
CA VAL A 130 11.06 5.01 -2.87
C VAL A 130 10.34 5.59 -1.65
N TYR A 131 9.83 4.73 -0.79
CA TYR A 131 9.05 5.12 0.38
C TYR A 131 9.86 5.90 1.40
N ARG A 132 11.07 5.40 1.75
CA ARG A 132 12.02 6.04 2.68
C ARG A 132 12.89 7.09 1.99
N ASN A 133 12.78 7.25 0.66
CA ASN A 133 13.54 8.20 -0.15
C ASN A 133 15.06 8.03 0.00
N PHE A 134 15.56 6.83 -0.27
CA PHE A 134 16.99 6.50 -0.20
C PHE A 134 17.82 7.46 -1.06
N ARG A 135 18.94 7.91 -0.53
CA ARG A 135 19.86 8.85 -1.20
C ARG A 135 21.29 8.33 -1.29
N GLU A 136 21.66 7.46 -0.36
CA GLU A 136 23.04 6.95 -0.21
C GLU A 136 23.05 5.42 -0.25
N PRO A 137 24.18 4.79 -0.62
CA PRO A 137 24.32 3.33 -0.58
C PRO A 137 24.05 2.73 0.80
N LYS A 138 24.37 3.44 1.87
CA LYS A 138 24.10 3.01 3.25
C LYS A 138 22.61 2.76 3.55
N ASP A 139 21.71 3.49 2.90
CA ASP A 139 20.27 3.30 3.07
C ASP A 139 19.85 1.90 2.59
N PHE A 140 20.49 1.39 1.52
CA PHE A 140 20.27 0.03 1.04
C PHE A 140 20.86 -1.02 1.97
N GLU A 141 22.07 -0.79 2.51
CA GLU A 141 22.72 -1.69 3.48
C GLU A 141 21.83 -1.86 4.72
N GLN A 142 21.26 -0.78 5.22
CA GLN A 142 20.33 -0.81 6.35
C GLN A 142 19.07 -1.61 6.03
N ALA A 143 18.46 -1.39 4.87
CA ALA A 143 17.26 -2.14 4.46
C ALA A 143 17.54 -3.65 4.30
N LEU A 144 18.76 -4.02 3.86
CA LEU A 144 19.18 -5.41 3.76
C LEU A 144 19.44 -6.03 5.14
N ALA A 145 20.04 -5.29 6.07
CA ALA A 145 20.23 -5.74 7.44
C ALA A 145 18.89 -6.01 8.15
N GLU A 146 17.89 -5.15 7.95
CA GLU A 146 16.53 -5.36 8.46
C GLU A 146 15.89 -6.67 7.92
N LEU A 147 16.18 -7.09 6.68
CA LEU A 147 15.71 -8.35 6.10
C LEU A 147 16.45 -9.56 6.66
N SER A 148 17.77 -9.43 6.90
CA SER A 148 18.61 -10.51 7.42
C SER A 148 18.37 -10.83 8.89
N GLY A 149 17.54 -10.03 9.59
CA GLY A 149 17.28 -10.22 11.03
C GLY A 149 18.43 -9.82 11.93
N GLU A 150 19.43 -9.11 11.40
CA GLU A 150 20.51 -8.50 12.15
C GLU A 150 20.03 -7.14 12.71
N ASP A 151 19.01 -7.18 13.57
CA ASP A 151 18.53 -6.00 14.28
C ASP A 151 19.58 -5.56 15.31
N GLU A 152 20.41 -4.57 14.97
CA GLU A 152 21.01 -3.72 16.00
C GLU A 152 19.89 -2.95 16.72
N PRO A 153 19.94 -2.83 18.05
CA PRO A 153 18.87 -2.19 18.82
C PRO A 153 18.66 -0.75 18.34
N LYS A 154 17.41 -0.40 18.03
CA LYS A 154 16.98 0.96 17.70
C LYS A 154 17.59 1.94 18.70
N PRO A 155 18.22 3.06 18.27
CA PRO A 155 18.61 4.11 19.19
C PRO A 155 17.34 4.63 19.88
N GLU A 156 17.32 4.54 21.20
CA GLU A 156 16.24 5.08 22.03
C GLU A 156 15.98 6.55 21.67
N PRO A 157 14.72 7.00 21.59
CA PRO A 157 14.44 8.41 21.38
C PRO A 157 15.07 9.22 22.52
N THR A 158 16.03 10.05 22.17
CA THR A 158 16.71 10.97 23.11
C THR A 158 15.64 11.84 23.78
N LYS A 159 15.43 11.62 25.08
CA LYS A 159 14.57 12.46 25.91
C LYS A 159 15.02 13.92 25.77
N PRO A 160 14.12 14.88 25.62
CA PRO A 160 14.46 16.29 25.53
C PRO A 160 15.19 16.71 26.83
N VAL A 161 16.39 17.27 26.67
CA VAL A 161 17.17 17.82 27.76
C VAL A 161 16.38 18.97 28.39
N PRO A 162 16.12 18.96 29.71
CA PRO A 162 15.40 20.05 30.37
C PRO A 162 16.23 21.34 30.32
N THR A 163 15.70 22.33 29.60
CA THR A 163 16.26 23.69 29.57
C THR A 163 16.09 24.31 30.97
N LYS A 164 17.21 24.61 31.65
CA LYS A 164 17.18 25.32 32.91
C LYS A 164 16.55 26.71 32.75
N PRO A 165 15.66 27.14 33.67
CA PRO A 165 15.07 28.49 33.61
C PRO A 165 16.18 29.55 33.86
N LYS A 166 16.22 30.56 32.97
CA LYS A 166 17.04 31.77 33.19
C LYS A 166 16.45 32.55 34.35
N ILE A 167 17.22 32.69 35.40
CA ILE A 167 16.91 33.57 36.52
C ILE A 167 17.07 35.01 36.02
N VAL A 168 15.96 35.74 35.93
CA VAL A 168 15.97 37.20 35.69
C VAL A 168 16.20 37.87 37.04
N ALA A 169 17.37 38.48 37.22
CA ALA A 169 17.65 39.34 38.35
C ALA A 169 16.94 40.66 38.16
N GLN A 170 16.03 40.97 39.07
CA GLN A 170 15.46 42.30 39.22
C GLN A 170 16.46 43.21 39.97
N LYS A 171 16.66 44.37 39.40
CA LYS A 171 17.22 45.53 40.06
C LYS A 171 16.18 46.66 40.01
#